data_870b87bc57f6cc63d77b49f7882e3468
#
_entry.id   870b87bc57f6cc63d77b49f7882e3468
#
_cell.length_a   1.000
_cell.length_b   1.000
_cell.length_c   1.000
_cell.angle_alpha   90.00
_cell.angle_beta   90.00
_cell.angle_gamma   90.00
#
_symmetry.space_group_name_H-M   'P 1'
#
loop_
_entity.id
_entity.type
_entity.pdbx_description
1 polymer ?
#
loop_
_entity_poly.entity_id
_entity_poly.type
_entity_poly.pdbx_seq_one_letter_code
_entity_poly.pdbx_strand_id
1 'polypeptide(L)'
;MPNLSRRSLLAGAAATGVLAASATRAQGDALSSAPDLTGKSILITGSSSGFGRLGAEHYARLGAKVFATMRNLPRPEAAELTKLARDENLDIEVIELDVLDDEQVKAAVSFAETLNGGPIDVLINNAGIGISGPVEVQDMEATRLIFDTNVLGAHRMARAVLPGMRKKGGGQIFQISSQLGRVIVPYAGHYSATKFALEAMGEQLAYELVPHNIEVTIIEPGGYPTKVWVNRNIYTGAL
;
A
#
# COMPACT_ATOMS: atom_id res chain seq x y z
N MET A 1 -21.81 11.69 -45.27
CA MET A 1 -20.84 12.09 -44.26
C MET A 1 -20.89 13.61 -44.12
N PRO A 2 -21.19 14.21 -42.98
CA PRO A 2 -21.25 15.66 -42.87
C PRO A 2 -19.81 16.24 -42.88
N ASN A 3 -19.58 17.21 -43.77
CA ASN A 3 -18.31 17.95 -43.88
C ASN A 3 -18.08 18.80 -42.64
N LEU A 4 -17.13 18.40 -41.78
CA LEU A 4 -16.64 19.22 -40.67
C LEU A 4 -15.84 20.41 -41.24
N SER A 5 -16.34 21.63 -41.05
CA SER A 5 -15.66 22.84 -41.49
C SER A 5 -14.43 23.15 -40.66
N ARG A 6 -13.39 23.79 -41.23
CA ARG A 6 -12.20 24.24 -40.51
C ARG A 6 -12.52 25.15 -39.29
N ARG A 7 -13.64 25.84 -39.32
CA ARG A 7 -14.12 26.64 -38.17
C ARG A 7 -14.58 25.80 -36.99
N SER A 8 -15.19 24.63 -37.24
CA SER A 8 -15.62 23.70 -36.15
C SER A 8 -14.43 23.05 -35.45
N LEU A 9 -13.32 22.78 -36.16
CA LEU A 9 -12.08 22.26 -35.62
C LEU A 9 -11.36 23.31 -34.76
N LEU A 10 -11.34 24.57 -35.16
CA LEU A 10 -10.70 25.67 -34.39
C LEU A 10 -11.50 26.01 -33.12
N ALA A 11 -12.83 25.94 -33.16
CA ALA A 11 -13.65 26.14 -31.98
C ALA A 11 -13.48 24.99 -30.93
N GLY A 12 -13.30 23.73 -31.40
CA GLY A 12 -12.96 22.59 -30.53
C GLY A 12 -11.59 22.71 -29.87
N ALA A 13 -10.58 23.20 -30.60
CA ALA A 13 -9.24 23.39 -30.07
C ALA A 13 -9.15 24.56 -29.05
N ALA A 14 -9.95 25.60 -29.22
CA ALA A 14 -10.02 26.69 -28.25
C ALA A 14 -10.72 26.27 -26.94
N ALA A 15 -11.77 25.45 -27.01
CA ALA A 15 -12.47 24.93 -25.83
C ALA A 15 -11.60 23.96 -25.02
N THR A 16 -10.82 23.09 -25.67
CA THR A 16 -9.88 22.20 -25.00
C THR A 16 -8.70 22.95 -24.38
N GLY A 17 -8.23 24.03 -25.00
CA GLY A 17 -7.16 24.88 -24.43
C GLY A 17 -7.59 25.61 -23.16
N VAL A 18 -8.83 26.09 -23.09
CA VAL A 18 -9.35 26.79 -21.88
C VAL A 18 -9.60 25.80 -20.75
N LEU A 19 -10.08 24.58 -21.02
CA LEU A 19 -10.27 23.54 -20.01
C LEU A 19 -8.93 23.03 -19.45
N ALA A 20 -7.90 22.87 -20.30
CA ALA A 20 -6.55 22.50 -19.85
C ALA A 20 -5.89 23.60 -18.99
N ALA A 21 -6.07 24.87 -19.34
CA ALA A 21 -5.54 26.00 -18.55
C ALA A 21 -6.26 26.15 -17.19
N SER A 22 -7.56 25.84 -17.13
CA SER A 22 -8.33 25.86 -15.89
C SER A 22 -7.96 24.69 -14.97
N ALA A 23 -7.72 23.49 -15.52
CA ALA A 23 -7.29 22.33 -14.77
C ALA A 23 -5.88 22.49 -14.19
N THR A 24 -4.95 23.11 -14.94
CA THR A 24 -3.58 23.36 -14.47
C THR A 24 -3.53 24.40 -13.36
N ARG A 25 -4.44 25.38 -13.37
CA ARG A 25 -4.52 26.40 -12.32
C ARG A 25 -5.12 25.85 -11.03
N ALA A 26 -6.14 24.98 -11.13
CA ALA A 26 -6.72 24.31 -9.97
C ALA A 26 -5.75 23.32 -9.29
N GLN A 27 -4.82 22.71 -10.04
CA GLN A 27 -3.76 21.84 -9.49
C GLN A 27 -2.64 22.61 -8.80
N GLY A 28 -2.37 23.87 -9.20
CA GLY A 28 -1.31 24.69 -8.60
C GLY A 28 -1.61 25.12 -7.16
N ASP A 29 -2.86 25.41 -6.85
CA ASP A 29 -3.28 25.89 -5.53
C ASP A 29 -3.58 24.79 -4.52
N ALA A 30 -3.83 23.54 -4.98
CA ALA A 30 -4.10 22.38 -4.12
C ALA A 30 -2.85 21.68 -3.58
N LEU A 31 -1.65 22.01 -4.06
CA LEU A 31 -0.39 21.38 -3.67
C LEU A 31 0.44 22.23 -2.69
N SER A 32 -0.10 23.31 -2.14
CA SER A 32 0.70 24.32 -1.42
C SER A 32 0.90 24.05 0.08
N SER A 33 0.23 23.05 0.68
CA SER A 33 0.51 22.65 2.07
C SER A 33 0.50 21.13 2.18
N ALA A 34 1.51 20.56 2.85
CA ALA A 34 1.51 19.15 3.22
C ALA A 34 0.27 18.86 4.10
N PRO A 35 -0.38 17.68 3.92
CA PRO A 35 -1.53 17.33 4.74
C PRO A 35 -1.13 17.22 6.22
N ASP A 36 -1.99 17.69 7.11
CA ASP A 36 -1.85 17.47 8.56
C ASP A 36 -2.54 16.15 8.91
N LEU A 37 -1.77 15.20 9.45
CA LEU A 37 -2.25 13.89 9.88
C LEU A 37 -2.34 13.77 11.41
N THR A 38 -2.30 14.89 12.14
CA THR A 38 -2.45 14.91 13.60
C THR A 38 -3.73 14.21 14.03
N GLY A 39 -3.62 13.29 14.98
CA GLY A 39 -4.72 12.49 15.47
C GLY A 39 -5.13 11.31 14.58
N LYS A 40 -4.39 11.04 13.49
CA LYS A 40 -4.58 9.83 12.67
C LYS A 40 -3.64 8.73 13.12
N SER A 41 -4.16 7.51 13.15
CA SER A 41 -3.38 6.29 13.41
C SER A 41 -3.24 5.48 12.13
N ILE A 42 -2.00 5.09 11.79
CA ILE A 42 -1.66 4.39 10.54
C ILE A 42 -0.88 3.12 10.86
N LEU A 43 -1.41 1.96 10.46
CA LEU A 43 -0.71 0.70 10.54
C LEU A 43 -0.16 0.33 9.17
N ILE A 44 1.16 0.09 9.08
CA ILE A 44 1.86 -0.20 7.83
C ILE A 44 2.53 -1.57 7.91
N THR A 45 2.22 -2.47 6.98
CA THR A 45 2.88 -3.76 6.91
C THR A 45 4.18 -3.69 6.10
N GLY A 46 5.22 -4.42 6.56
CA GLY A 46 6.49 -4.50 5.83
C GLY A 46 7.32 -3.20 5.86
N SER A 47 7.46 -2.59 7.03
CA SER A 47 8.13 -1.29 7.21
C SER A 47 9.65 -1.38 7.39
N SER A 48 10.28 -2.53 7.16
CA SER A 48 11.73 -2.66 7.29
C SER A 48 12.52 -1.97 6.17
N SER A 49 11.89 -1.69 5.03
CA SER A 49 12.54 -1.04 3.88
C SER A 49 11.53 -0.49 2.87
N GLY A 50 12.03 0.18 1.83
CA GLY A 50 11.23 0.62 0.68
C GLY A 50 10.08 1.55 1.07
N PHE A 51 8.94 1.38 0.40
CA PHE A 51 7.78 2.24 0.62
C PHE A 51 7.24 2.18 2.04
N GLY A 52 7.24 1.00 2.68
CA GLY A 52 6.77 0.86 4.07
C GLY A 52 7.62 1.65 5.05
N ARG A 53 8.96 1.65 4.89
CA ARG A 53 9.87 2.44 5.72
C ARG A 53 9.71 3.94 5.48
N LEU A 54 9.75 4.34 4.21
CA LEU A 54 9.58 5.74 3.82
C LEU A 54 8.22 6.29 4.24
N GLY A 55 7.15 5.49 4.09
CA GLY A 55 5.81 5.84 4.53
C GLY A 55 5.73 6.04 6.04
N ALA A 56 6.34 5.13 6.83
CA ALA A 56 6.35 5.24 8.28
C ALA A 56 6.99 6.55 8.74
N GLU A 57 8.15 6.89 8.19
CA GLU A 57 8.84 8.16 8.49
C GLU A 57 8.05 9.38 8.02
N HIS A 58 7.55 9.33 6.78
CA HIS A 58 6.86 10.47 6.17
C HIS A 58 5.55 10.80 6.89
N TYR A 59 4.69 9.81 7.15
CA TYR A 59 3.41 10.05 7.81
C TYR A 59 3.57 10.49 9.26
N ALA A 60 4.58 9.97 9.96
CA ALA A 60 4.88 10.42 11.30
C ALA A 60 5.37 11.89 11.34
N ARG A 61 6.16 12.34 10.34
CA ARG A 61 6.54 13.75 10.19
C ARG A 61 5.35 14.66 9.88
N LEU A 62 4.27 14.10 9.32
CA LEU A 62 2.99 14.80 9.11
C LEU A 62 2.06 14.75 10.34
N GLY A 63 2.53 14.24 11.47
CA GLY A 63 1.79 14.23 12.74
C GLY A 63 0.99 12.96 13.03
N ALA A 64 1.04 11.94 12.16
CA ALA A 64 0.35 10.68 12.42
C ALA A 64 1.06 9.85 13.49
N LYS A 65 0.26 9.08 14.26
CA LYS A 65 0.77 7.95 15.04
C LYS A 65 0.91 6.73 14.12
N VAL A 66 2.13 6.23 13.97
CA VAL A 66 2.45 5.16 13.02
C VAL A 66 2.82 3.87 13.73
N PHE A 67 2.13 2.79 13.40
CA PHE A 67 2.46 1.42 13.78
C PHE A 67 3.19 0.75 12.62
N ALA A 68 4.52 0.74 12.70
CA ALA A 68 5.40 0.21 11.66
C ALA A 68 5.70 -1.26 11.92
N THR A 69 5.18 -2.17 11.09
CA THR A 69 5.33 -3.60 11.38
C THR A 69 6.46 -4.24 10.60
N MET A 70 7.18 -5.15 11.28
CA MET A 70 8.30 -5.91 10.71
C MET A 70 8.27 -7.33 11.26
N ARG A 71 8.58 -8.31 10.41
CA ARG A 71 8.76 -9.70 10.86
C ARG A 71 10.16 -9.92 11.45
N ASN A 72 10.31 -10.97 12.25
CA ASN A 72 11.59 -11.44 12.79
C ASN A 72 12.31 -10.36 13.63
N LEU A 73 11.66 -9.85 14.65
CA LEU A 73 12.32 -9.00 15.63
C LEU A 73 13.09 -9.85 16.67
N PRO A 74 14.24 -9.35 17.18
CA PRO A 74 14.86 -8.06 16.89
C PRO A 74 15.64 -8.05 15.57
N ARG A 75 15.70 -6.89 14.93
CA ARG A 75 16.44 -6.70 13.67
C ARG A 75 17.01 -5.29 13.56
N PRO A 76 18.12 -5.08 12.80
CA PRO A 76 18.76 -3.77 12.71
C PRO A 76 17.82 -2.66 12.23
N GLU A 77 16.99 -2.92 11.23
CA GLU A 77 16.07 -1.92 10.67
C GLU A 77 15.03 -1.41 11.67
N ALA A 78 14.63 -2.26 12.64
CA ALA A 78 13.76 -1.87 13.73
C ALA A 78 14.47 -0.91 14.69
N ALA A 79 15.70 -1.24 15.10
CA ALA A 79 16.50 -0.37 15.96
C ALA A 79 16.80 0.99 15.30
N GLU A 80 17.09 1.00 13.99
CA GLU A 80 17.29 2.22 13.21
C GLU A 80 16.03 3.10 13.18
N LEU A 81 14.84 2.50 12.92
CA LEU A 81 13.59 3.24 12.88
C LEU A 81 13.22 3.79 14.28
N THR A 82 13.39 2.99 15.32
CA THR A 82 13.14 3.42 16.69
C THR A 82 14.10 4.55 17.11
N LYS A 83 15.36 4.47 16.70
CA LYS A 83 16.32 5.54 16.95
C LYS A 83 15.93 6.82 16.24
N LEU A 84 15.59 6.75 14.95
CA LEU A 84 15.14 7.90 14.16
C LEU A 84 13.89 8.53 14.78
N ALA A 85 12.90 7.72 15.17
CA ALA A 85 11.68 8.20 15.81
C ALA A 85 11.97 9.00 17.07
N ARG A 86 12.91 8.52 17.89
CA ARG A 86 13.35 9.22 19.10
C ARG A 86 14.09 10.52 18.78
N ASP A 87 15.05 10.47 17.85
CA ASP A 87 15.90 11.61 17.48
C ASP A 87 15.07 12.76 16.88
N GLU A 88 14.02 12.46 16.14
CA GLU A 88 13.13 13.43 15.49
C GLU A 88 11.82 13.67 16.26
N ASN A 89 11.62 13.05 17.42
CA ASN A 89 10.40 13.13 18.24
C ASN A 89 9.14 12.76 17.44
N LEU A 90 9.20 11.63 16.70
CA LEU A 90 8.10 11.10 15.91
C LEU A 90 7.33 10.02 16.67
N ASP A 91 6.02 9.97 16.52
CA ASP A 91 5.16 8.93 17.12
C ASP A 91 5.14 7.68 16.20
N ILE A 92 6.21 6.88 16.31
CA ILE A 92 6.37 5.61 15.58
C ILE A 92 6.58 4.48 16.59
N GLU A 93 5.69 3.50 16.54
CA GLU A 93 5.84 2.24 17.29
C GLU A 93 6.19 1.10 16.32
N VAL A 94 7.25 0.35 16.62
CA VAL A 94 7.67 -0.82 15.83
C VAL A 94 7.07 -2.08 16.42
N ILE A 95 6.26 -2.81 15.64
CA ILE A 95 5.54 -4.01 16.08
C ILE A 95 6.01 -5.22 15.28
N GLU A 96 6.21 -6.37 15.98
CA GLU A 96 6.46 -7.63 15.31
C GLU A 96 5.20 -8.13 14.60
N LEU A 97 5.34 -8.44 13.30
CA LEU A 97 4.25 -9.02 12.52
C LEU A 97 4.78 -9.70 11.27
N ASP A 98 4.50 -11.00 11.15
CA ASP A 98 4.53 -11.72 9.87
C ASP A 98 3.10 -11.86 9.35
N VAL A 99 2.85 -11.39 8.13
CA VAL A 99 1.52 -11.46 7.49
C VAL A 99 1.11 -12.89 7.12
N LEU A 100 2.02 -13.85 7.24
CA LEU A 100 1.77 -15.27 7.06
C LEU A 100 1.15 -15.92 8.30
N ASP A 101 1.24 -15.29 9.47
CA ASP A 101 0.82 -15.83 10.76
C ASP A 101 -0.47 -15.14 11.24
N ASP A 102 -1.56 -15.89 11.25
CA ASP A 102 -2.88 -15.39 11.67
C ASP A 102 -2.91 -14.88 13.12
N GLU A 103 -2.17 -15.51 14.03
CA GLU A 103 -2.13 -15.10 15.44
C GLU A 103 -1.28 -13.84 15.63
N GLN A 104 -0.14 -13.73 14.94
CA GLN A 104 0.64 -12.50 14.96
C GLN A 104 -0.14 -11.33 14.37
N VAL A 105 -0.89 -11.54 13.28
CA VAL A 105 -1.76 -10.51 12.69
C VAL A 105 -2.79 -10.00 13.71
N LYS A 106 -3.51 -10.91 14.39
CA LYS A 106 -4.49 -10.53 15.42
C LYS A 106 -3.84 -9.82 16.59
N ALA A 107 -2.73 -10.35 17.09
CA ALA A 107 -1.99 -9.79 18.22
C ALA A 107 -1.47 -8.37 17.91
N ALA A 108 -0.88 -8.18 16.72
CA ALA A 108 -0.33 -6.88 16.31
C ALA A 108 -1.43 -5.81 16.15
N VAL A 109 -2.57 -6.16 15.55
CA VAL A 109 -3.71 -5.23 15.43
C VAL A 109 -4.27 -4.90 16.81
N SER A 110 -4.52 -5.88 17.67
CA SER A 110 -5.00 -5.65 19.04
C SER A 110 -4.05 -4.79 19.87
N PHE A 111 -2.76 -5.01 19.75
CA PHE A 111 -1.74 -4.23 20.42
C PHE A 111 -1.74 -2.76 19.92
N ALA A 112 -1.78 -2.57 18.59
CA ALA A 112 -1.84 -1.26 17.98
C ALA A 112 -3.11 -0.48 18.41
N GLU A 113 -4.28 -1.13 18.41
CA GLU A 113 -5.54 -0.54 18.86
C GLU A 113 -5.51 -0.19 20.37
N THR A 114 -4.85 -1.00 21.19
CA THR A 114 -4.67 -0.73 22.62
C THR A 114 -3.79 0.50 22.84
N LEU A 115 -2.65 0.60 22.17
CA LEU A 115 -1.76 1.75 22.24
C LEU A 115 -2.37 3.02 21.62
N ASN A 116 -3.24 2.85 20.64
CA ASN A 116 -3.98 3.95 20.02
C ASN A 116 -5.12 4.46 20.89
N GLY A 117 -5.59 3.66 21.84
CA GLY A 117 -6.79 3.95 22.62
C GLY A 117 -8.08 3.77 21.82
N GLY A 118 -8.04 3.05 20.70
CA GLY A 118 -9.17 2.81 19.81
C GLY A 118 -8.77 2.21 18.46
N PRO A 119 -9.76 1.98 17.59
CA PRO A 119 -9.54 1.38 16.27
C PRO A 119 -8.58 2.20 15.40
N ILE A 120 -7.80 1.51 14.57
CA ILE A 120 -6.88 2.12 13.60
C ILE A 120 -7.65 2.89 12.52
N ASP A 121 -7.16 4.07 12.14
CA ASP A 121 -7.76 4.90 11.09
C ASP A 121 -7.40 4.39 9.69
N VAL A 122 -6.14 4.02 9.48
CA VAL A 122 -5.59 3.68 8.17
C VAL A 122 -4.78 2.40 8.24
N LEU A 123 -5.09 1.44 7.38
CA LEU A 123 -4.25 0.27 7.10
C LEU A 123 -3.55 0.45 5.77
N ILE A 124 -2.22 0.27 5.74
CA ILE A 124 -1.43 0.21 4.51
C ILE A 124 -0.88 -1.22 4.35
N ASN A 125 -1.50 -2.01 3.50
CA ASN A 125 -1.03 -3.33 3.09
C ASN A 125 0.11 -3.17 2.08
N ASN A 126 1.33 -3.05 2.62
CA ASN A 126 2.54 -2.85 1.83
C ASN A 126 3.46 -4.09 1.81
N ALA A 127 3.35 -4.98 2.79
CA ALA A 127 4.15 -6.20 2.81
C ALA A 127 3.97 -7.01 1.52
N GLY A 128 5.07 -7.40 0.91
CA GLY A 128 5.05 -8.17 -0.32
C GLY A 128 6.45 -8.60 -0.74
N ILE A 129 6.50 -9.67 -1.52
CA ILE A 129 7.72 -10.22 -2.11
C ILE A 129 7.58 -10.32 -3.61
N GLY A 130 8.71 -10.34 -4.32
CA GLY A 130 8.79 -10.59 -5.75
C GLY A 130 9.53 -11.90 -6.04
N ILE A 131 9.04 -12.64 -7.02
CA ILE A 131 9.70 -13.81 -7.59
C ILE A 131 9.72 -13.63 -9.11
N SER A 132 10.81 -14.02 -9.76
CA SER A 132 10.94 -13.95 -11.21
C SER A 132 11.36 -15.31 -11.77
N GLY A 133 10.94 -15.59 -12.99
CA GLY A 133 11.29 -16.81 -13.71
C GLY A 133 10.18 -17.25 -14.65
N PRO A 134 10.47 -18.22 -15.53
CA PRO A 134 9.44 -18.85 -16.36
C PRO A 134 8.39 -19.53 -15.48
N VAL A 135 7.12 -19.41 -15.86
CA VAL A 135 6.00 -19.97 -15.06
C VAL A 135 6.09 -21.48 -14.93
N GLU A 136 6.52 -22.18 -15.98
CA GLU A 136 6.56 -23.66 -16.03
C GLU A 136 7.56 -24.29 -15.05
N VAL A 137 8.65 -23.56 -14.74
CA VAL A 137 9.73 -24.07 -13.87
C VAL A 137 9.70 -23.49 -12.47
N GLN A 138 8.73 -22.63 -12.18
CA GLN A 138 8.61 -22.00 -10.88
C GLN A 138 8.25 -23.03 -9.82
N ASP A 139 9.03 -23.09 -8.75
CA ASP A 139 8.78 -23.99 -7.63
C ASP A 139 7.42 -23.71 -6.98
N MET A 140 6.75 -24.80 -6.57
CA MET A 140 5.42 -24.71 -5.95
C MET A 140 5.44 -24.16 -4.53
N GLU A 141 6.52 -24.33 -3.78
CA GLU A 141 6.69 -23.72 -2.46
C GLU A 141 6.83 -22.21 -2.57
N ALA A 142 7.71 -21.74 -3.47
CA ALA A 142 7.86 -20.32 -3.78
C ALA A 142 6.57 -19.71 -4.35
N THR A 143 5.82 -20.45 -5.17
CA THR A 143 4.52 -20.03 -5.68
C THR A 143 3.50 -19.85 -4.54
N ARG A 144 3.40 -20.79 -3.61
CA ARG A 144 2.52 -20.65 -2.44
C ARG A 144 2.94 -19.47 -1.57
N LEU A 145 4.25 -19.33 -1.32
CA LEU A 145 4.78 -18.25 -0.49
C LEU A 145 4.43 -16.86 -1.05
N ILE A 146 4.59 -16.65 -2.38
CA ILE A 146 4.29 -15.34 -2.96
C ILE A 146 2.78 -15.02 -2.92
N PHE A 147 1.91 -16.00 -3.16
CA PHE A 147 0.47 -15.81 -3.04
C PHE A 147 0.04 -15.60 -1.59
N ASP A 148 0.58 -16.37 -0.68
CA ASP A 148 0.28 -16.25 0.75
C ASP A 148 0.70 -14.88 1.29
N THR A 149 1.92 -14.43 0.95
CA THR A 149 2.41 -13.10 1.37
C THR A 149 1.62 -11.97 0.73
N ASN A 150 1.53 -11.94 -0.61
CA ASN A 150 1.06 -10.76 -1.35
C ASN A 150 -0.46 -10.63 -1.38
N VAL A 151 -1.19 -11.74 -1.28
CA VAL A 151 -2.66 -11.78 -1.42
C VAL A 151 -3.30 -12.11 -0.08
N LEU A 152 -3.01 -13.30 0.48
CA LEU A 152 -3.66 -13.73 1.71
C LEU A 152 -3.18 -12.93 2.92
N GLY A 153 -1.93 -12.49 2.96
CA GLY A 153 -1.42 -11.59 4.00
C GLY A 153 -2.18 -10.28 4.06
N ALA A 154 -2.40 -9.63 2.90
CA ALA A 154 -3.22 -8.42 2.83
C ALA A 154 -4.68 -8.68 3.25
N HIS A 155 -5.23 -9.84 2.89
CA HIS A 155 -6.57 -10.26 3.30
C HIS A 155 -6.67 -10.47 4.81
N ARG A 156 -5.68 -11.15 5.44
CA ARG A 156 -5.61 -11.33 6.91
C ARG A 156 -5.63 -9.99 7.62
N MET A 157 -4.81 -9.06 7.17
CA MET A 157 -4.74 -7.71 7.75
C MET A 157 -6.06 -6.95 7.65
N ALA A 158 -6.68 -6.96 6.46
CA ALA A 158 -7.99 -6.33 6.28
C ALA A 158 -9.03 -6.94 7.23
N ARG A 159 -9.11 -8.27 7.32
CA ARG A 159 -10.02 -8.95 8.26
C ARG A 159 -9.78 -8.58 9.71
N ALA A 160 -8.54 -8.33 10.10
CA ALA A 160 -8.19 -8.01 11.48
C ALA A 160 -8.60 -6.58 11.87
N VAL A 161 -8.44 -5.58 10.98
CA VAL A 161 -8.76 -4.18 11.29
C VAL A 161 -10.25 -3.83 11.06
N LEU A 162 -10.93 -4.52 10.15
CA LEU A 162 -12.30 -4.18 9.75
C LEU A 162 -13.32 -4.18 10.89
N PRO A 163 -13.29 -5.08 11.88
CA PRO A 163 -14.22 -5.01 13.01
C PRO A 163 -14.11 -3.70 13.78
N GLY A 164 -12.89 -3.23 14.04
CA GLY A 164 -12.61 -1.95 14.69
C GLY A 164 -13.09 -0.77 13.84
N MET A 165 -12.73 -0.73 12.56
CA MET A 165 -13.15 0.33 11.62
C MET A 165 -14.67 0.42 11.49
N ARG A 166 -15.38 -0.72 11.39
CA ARG A 166 -16.86 -0.74 11.37
C ARG A 166 -17.45 -0.20 12.66
N LYS A 167 -16.92 -0.60 13.82
CA LYS A 167 -17.37 -0.10 15.13
C LYS A 167 -17.17 1.41 15.27
N LYS A 168 -16.08 1.95 14.71
CA LYS A 168 -15.77 3.37 14.71
C LYS A 168 -16.63 4.14 13.67
N GLY A 169 -17.16 3.48 12.65
CA GLY A 169 -17.96 4.08 11.58
C GLY A 169 -17.13 4.69 10.45
N GLY A 170 -15.92 4.19 10.20
CA GLY A 170 -15.09 4.62 9.08
C GLY A 170 -13.65 4.16 9.19
N GLY A 171 -12.92 4.28 8.08
CA GLY A 171 -11.50 3.93 7.98
C GLY A 171 -11.01 3.99 6.54
N GLN A 172 -9.72 3.75 6.35
CA GLN A 172 -9.10 3.68 5.02
C GLN A 172 -8.18 2.48 4.92
N ILE A 173 -8.24 1.78 3.80
CA ILE A 173 -7.33 0.66 3.49
C ILE A 173 -6.63 0.97 2.17
N PHE A 174 -5.31 0.99 2.22
CA PHE A 174 -4.47 1.11 1.03
C PHE A 174 -3.86 -0.24 0.69
N GLN A 175 -4.08 -0.69 -0.57
CA GLN A 175 -3.46 -1.89 -1.11
C GLN A 175 -2.29 -1.48 -1.99
N ILE A 176 -1.06 -1.80 -1.60
CA ILE A 176 0.11 -1.53 -2.44
C ILE A 176 0.25 -2.64 -3.48
N SER A 177 -0.34 -2.39 -4.64
CA SER A 177 -0.27 -3.25 -5.79
C SER A 177 1.01 -3.00 -6.61
N SER A 178 0.90 -2.95 -7.91
CA SER A 178 1.97 -2.65 -8.88
C SER A 178 1.35 -2.34 -10.23
N GLN A 179 2.05 -1.61 -11.09
CA GLN A 179 1.71 -1.59 -12.52
C GLN A 179 1.57 -3.01 -13.11
N LEU A 180 2.28 -4.01 -12.52
CA LEU A 180 2.17 -5.42 -12.90
C LEU A 180 0.90 -6.11 -12.36
N GLY A 181 0.02 -5.38 -11.70
CA GLY A 181 -1.37 -5.77 -11.44
C GLY A 181 -2.32 -5.46 -12.60
N ARG A 182 -1.85 -4.69 -13.61
CA ARG A 182 -2.64 -4.32 -14.81
C ARG A 182 -2.00 -4.76 -16.11
N VAL A 183 -0.67 -4.97 -16.12
CA VAL A 183 0.07 -5.44 -17.29
C VAL A 183 0.95 -6.62 -16.95
N ILE A 184 1.31 -7.43 -17.94
CA ILE A 184 2.16 -8.60 -17.81
C ILE A 184 3.46 -8.35 -18.58
N VAL A 185 4.59 -8.66 -17.93
CA VAL A 185 5.91 -8.62 -18.57
C VAL A 185 6.58 -10.01 -18.48
N PRO A 186 7.51 -10.33 -19.38
CA PRO A 186 8.25 -11.59 -19.34
C PRO A 186 8.89 -11.84 -17.97
N TYR A 187 8.87 -13.08 -17.53
CA TYR A 187 9.47 -13.56 -16.28
C TYR A 187 8.87 -13.03 -14.97
N ALA A 188 7.74 -12.30 -15.02
CA ALA A 188 7.05 -11.79 -13.84
C ALA A 188 5.66 -12.44 -13.62
N GLY A 189 5.39 -13.60 -14.24
CA GLY A 189 4.05 -14.19 -14.27
C GLY A 189 3.43 -14.43 -12.90
N HIS A 190 4.14 -15.06 -11.97
CA HIS A 190 3.63 -15.33 -10.63
C HIS A 190 3.44 -14.04 -9.81
N TYR A 191 4.39 -13.11 -9.89
CA TYR A 191 4.24 -11.81 -9.24
C TYR A 191 3.04 -11.02 -9.80
N SER A 192 2.93 -10.94 -11.14
CA SER A 192 1.79 -10.29 -11.78
C SER A 192 0.48 -10.94 -11.34
N ALA A 193 0.39 -12.27 -11.34
CA ALA A 193 -0.80 -12.99 -10.91
C ALA A 193 -1.23 -12.62 -9.47
N THR A 194 -0.27 -12.48 -8.54
CA THR A 194 -0.59 -12.01 -7.18
C THR A 194 -1.10 -10.59 -7.15
N LYS A 195 -0.55 -9.70 -7.98
CA LYS A 195 -0.98 -8.30 -8.01
C LYS A 195 -2.35 -8.15 -8.70
N PHE A 196 -2.63 -8.88 -9.79
CA PHE A 196 -3.98 -8.97 -10.36
C PHE A 196 -5.00 -9.50 -9.35
N ALA A 197 -4.65 -10.52 -8.57
CA ALA A 197 -5.53 -11.03 -7.51
C ALA A 197 -5.78 -9.98 -6.41
N LEU A 198 -4.75 -9.25 -5.98
CA LEU A 198 -4.87 -8.17 -4.99
C LEU A 198 -5.75 -7.02 -5.50
N GLU A 199 -5.64 -6.65 -6.79
CA GLU A 199 -6.50 -5.67 -7.45
C GLU A 199 -7.98 -6.09 -7.38
N ALA A 200 -8.28 -7.31 -7.87
CA ALA A 200 -9.65 -7.81 -7.88
C ALA A 200 -10.26 -7.88 -6.47
N MET A 201 -9.49 -8.34 -5.48
CA MET A 201 -9.94 -8.38 -4.09
C MET A 201 -10.10 -6.98 -3.49
N GLY A 202 -9.23 -6.05 -3.84
CA GLY A 202 -9.29 -4.66 -3.40
C GLY A 202 -10.52 -3.93 -3.95
N GLU A 203 -10.78 -4.09 -5.24
CA GLU A 203 -11.98 -3.52 -5.89
C GLU A 203 -13.27 -4.10 -5.29
N GLN A 204 -13.34 -5.42 -5.10
CA GLN A 204 -14.50 -6.05 -4.47
C GLN A 204 -14.70 -5.56 -3.04
N LEU A 205 -13.62 -5.48 -2.25
CA LEU A 205 -13.67 -5.00 -0.88
C LEU A 205 -14.15 -3.54 -0.83
N ALA A 206 -13.76 -2.70 -1.79
CA ALA A 206 -14.23 -1.33 -1.89
C ALA A 206 -15.77 -1.26 -2.01
N TYR A 207 -16.38 -2.09 -2.87
CA TYR A 207 -17.84 -2.15 -2.99
C TYR A 207 -18.51 -2.60 -1.68
N GLU A 208 -17.97 -3.61 -1.02
CA GLU A 208 -18.54 -4.18 0.21
C GLU A 208 -18.49 -3.21 1.39
N LEU A 209 -17.52 -2.30 1.39
CA LEU A 209 -17.26 -1.41 2.52
C LEU A 209 -17.94 -0.02 2.40
N VAL A 210 -18.53 0.31 1.25
CA VAL A 210 -19.29 1.55 1.06
C VAL A 210 -20.32 1.81 2.19
N PRO A 211 -21.14 0.82 2.62
CA PRO A 211 -22.12 1.05 3.68
C PRO A 211 -21.51 1.33 5.06
N HIS A 212 -20.20 1.07 5.21
CA HIS A 212 -19.48 1.24 6.47
C HIS A 212 -18.61 2.49 6.53
N ASN A 213 -18.66 3.34 5.48
CA ASN A 213 -17.78 4.52 5.35
C ASN A 213 -16.29 4.15 5.49
N ILE A 214 -15.89 3.01 4.91
CA ILE A 214 -14.51 2.55 4.84
C ILE A 214 -14.09 2.58 3.38
N GLU A 215 -13.05 3.35 3.08
CA GLU A 215 -12.52 3.51 1.74
C GLU A 215 -11.40 2.50 1.47
N VAL A 216 -11.36 1.96 0.26
CA VAL A 216 -10.25 1.12 -0.20
C VAL A 216 -9.62 1.77 -1.42
N THR A 217 -8.32 2.02 -1.33
CA THR A 217 -7.54 2.62 -2.43
C THR A 217 -6.45 1.65 -2.85
N ILE A 218 -6.32 1.42 -4.15
CA ILE A 218 -5.26 0.61 -4.74
C ILE A 218 -4.20 1.55 -5.31
N ILE A 219 -2.94 1.32 -4.93
CA ILE A 219 -1.79 2.07 -5.43
C ILE A 219 -0.97 1.14 -6.32
N GLU A 220 -0.70 1.56 -7.53
CA GLU A 220 -0.02 0.78 -8.58
C GLU A 220 1.38 1.37 -8.88
N PRO A 221 2.38 1.19 -8.01
CA PRO A 221 3.72 1.74 -8.24
C PRO A 221 4.38 1.13 -9.48
N GLY A 222 5.14 1.95 -10.18
CA GLY A 222 6.08 1.51 -11.20
C GLY A 222 7.37 0.90 -10.62
N GLY A 223 8.41 0.82 -11.44
CA GLY A 223 9.72 0.31 -11.04
C GLY A 223 10.53 1.33 -10.26
N TYR A 224 10.48 1.30 -8.95
CA TYR A 224 11.30 2.13 -8.07
C TYR A 224 12.49 1.35 -7.49
N PRO A 225 13.64 1.98 -7.25
CA PRO A 225 14.83 1.35 -6.68
C PRO A 225 14.63 1.07 -5.18
N THR A 226 13.91 0.01 -4.84
CA THR A 226 13.69 -0.46 -3.47
C THR A 226 14.34 -1.82 -3.24
N LYS A 227 14.44 -2.26 -1.97
CA LYS A 227 14.96 -3.59 -1.64
C LYS A 227 14.13 -4.75 -2.23
N VAL A 228 12.95 -4.51 -2.81
CA VAL A 228 12.18 -5.55 -3.50
C VAL A 228 12.97 -6.25 -4.61
N TRP A 229 13.85 -5.53 -5.30
CA TRP A 229 14.72 -6.07 -6.35
C TRP A 229 15.81 -6.98 -5.78
N VAL A 230 16.39 -6.60 -4.64
CA VAL A 230 17.39 -7.43 -3.92
C VAL A 230 16.72 -8.67 -3.35
N ASN A 231 15.60 -8.49 -2.66
CA ASN A 231 14.82 -9.59 -2.07
C ASN A 231 14.31 -10.57 -3.14
N ARG A 232 13.88 -10.07 -4.31
CA ARG A 232 13.50 -10.90 -5.46
C ARG A 232 14.62 -11.87 -5.84
N ASN A 233 15.86 -11.39 -5.92
CA ASN A 233 17.00 -12.22 -6.28
C ASN A 233 17.27 -13.31 -5.23
N ILE A 234 17.05 -13.03 -3.95
CA ILE A 234 17.17 -14.03 -2.88
C ILE A 234 16.13 -15.15 -3.08
N TYR A 235 14.86 -14.80 -3.29
CA TYR A 235 13.80 -15.78 -3.50
C TYR A 235 13.91 -16.54 -4.83
N THR A 236 14.45 -15.91 -5.88
CA THR A 236 14.67 -16.55 -7.18
C THR A 236 15.93 -17.42 -7.18
N GLY A 237 16.97 -17.02 -6.47
CA GLY A 237 18.25 -17.76 -6.41
C GLY A 237 18.24 -18.95 -5.44
N ALA A 238 17.19 -19.11 -4.64
CA ALA A 238 16.98 -20.29 -3.79
C ALA A 238 16.33 -21.47 -4.56
N LEU A 239 16.07 -21.29 -5.85
CA LEU A 239 15.54 -22.28 -6.80
C LEU A 239 16.66 -22.80 -7.71
#